data_cc93ffc0639a5f262b23383c8195c8cc
#
_entry.id   cc93ffc0639a5f262b23383c8195c8cc
#
_cell.length_a   1.000
_cell.length_b   1.000
_cell.length_c   1.000
_cell.angle_alpha   90.00
_cell.angle_beta   90.00
_cell.angle_gamma   90.00
#
_symmetry.space_group_name_H-M   'P 1'
#
loop_
_entity.id
_entity.type
_entity.pdbx_description
1 polymer ?
#
loop_
_entity_poly.entity_id
_entity_poly.type
_entity_poly.pdbx_seq_one_letter_code
_entity_poly.pdbx_strand_id
1 'polypeptide(L)'
;TAKKTILGVHVAQRTKHTAKVQKILSDYGCSIRTRIGLHDAGDGFCSPNGLILLEVVSKAAELAAALAKVPGVAVKKMVFEE
;
A
#
# COMPACT_ATOMS: atom_id res chain seq x y z
N THR A 1 -2.59 25.10 -0.91
CA THR A 1 -1.40 24.43 -0.39
C THR A 1 -1.33 22.98 -0.88
N ALA A 2 -0.18 22.62 -1.37
CA ALA A 2 0.03 21.24 -1.82
C ALA A 2 0.19 20.31 -0.62
N LYS A 3 -0.28 19.09 -0.78
CA LYS A 3 -0.07 18.05 0.21
C LYS A 3 0.61 16.87 -0.45
N LYS A 4 1.53 16.25 0.26
CA LYS A 4 2.06 14.96 -0.11
C LYS A 4 1.51 13.91 0.84
N THR A 5 0.84 12.93 0.31
CA THR A 5 0.27 11.84 1.09
C THR A 5 0.94 10.53 0.72
N ILE A 6 1.49 9.88 1.72
CA ILE A 6 2.13 8.58 1.55
C ILE A 6 1.33 7.55 2.34
N LEU A 7 0.97 6.47 1.71
CA LEU A 7 0.37 5.32 2.38
C LEU A 7 1.41 4.21 2.48
N GLY A 8 1.60 3.70 3.69
CA GLY A 8 2.35 2.48 3.92
C GLY A 8 1.36 1.33 4.08
N VAL A 9 1.48 0.32 3.25
CA VAL A 9 0.55 -0.82 3.22
C VAL A 9 1.33 -2.07 3.56
N HIS A 10 1.08 -2.62 4.73
CA HIS A 10 1.72 -3.85 5.17
C HIS A 10 0.78 -5.01 4.91
N VAL A 11 1.23 -5.98 4.14
CA VAL A 11 0.42 -7.14 3.75
C VAL A 11 1.02 -8.38 4.40
N ALA A 12 0.35 -8.88 5.44
CA ALA A 12 0.74 -10.13 6.07
C ALA A 12 0.35 -11.29 5.14
N GLN A 13 1.21 -12.30 5.06
CA GLN A 13 0.95 -13.46 4.21
C GLN A 13 0.63 -13.03 2.77
N ARG A 14 1.53 -12.26 2.15
CA ARG A 14 1.30 -11.65 0.84
C ARG A 14 0.87 -12.64 -0.24
N THR A 15 1.30 -13.89 -0.15
CA THR A 15 0.90 -14.92 -1.12
C THR A 15 -0.60 -15.21 -1.09
N LYS A 16 -1.25 -14.95 0.05
CA LYS A 16 -2.67 -15.22 0.23
C LYS A 16 -3.54 -14.02 -0.17
N HIS A 17 -3.03 -12.78 0.00
CA HIS A 17 -3.84 -11.58 -0.13
C HIS A 17 -3.46 -10.70 -1.30
N THR A 18 -2.39 -11.04 -2.03
CA THR A 18 -1.85 -10.19 -3.08
C THR A 18 -2.88 -9.85 -4.16
N ALA A 19 -3.69 -10.82 -4.57
CA ALA A 19 -4.65 -10.59 -5.64
C ALA A 19 -5.66 -9.50 -5.29
N LYS A 20 -6.17 -9.51 -4.06
CA LYS A 20 -7.13 -8.50 -3.59
C LYS A 20 -6.48 -7.13 -3.51
N VAL A 21 -5.27 -7.04 -2.98
CA VAL A 21 -4.52 -5.79 -2.88
C VAL A 21 -4.25 -5.23 -4.27
N GLN A 22 -3.79 -6.06 -5.20
CA GLN A 22 -3.47 -5.62 -6.55
C GLN A 22 -4.70 -5.10 -7.29
N LYS A 23 -5.86 -5.74 -7.08
CA LYS A 23 -7.09 -5.26 -7.70
C LYS A 23 -7.45 -3.87 -7.19
N ILE A 24 -7.36 -3.64 -5.89
CA ILE A 24 -7.64 -2.33 -5.31
C ILE A 24 -6.68 -1.28 -5.86
N LEU A 25 -5.38 -1.59 -5.93
CA LEU A 25 -4.39 -0.67 -6.46
C LEU A 25 -4.66 -0.34 -7.93
N SER A 26 -5.14 -1.31 -8.70
CA SER A 26 -5.50 -1.07 -10.10
C SER A 26 -6.75 -0.19 -10.21
N ASP A 27 -7.75 -0.42 -9.36
CA ASP A 27 -8.98 0.37 -9.35
C ASP A 27 -8.69 1.85 -9.01
N TYR A 28 -7.67 2.12 -8.19
CA TYR A 28 -7.26 3.47 -7.80
C TYR A 28 -6.01 3.94 -8.54
N GLY A 29 -5.68 3.32 -9.68
CA GLY A 29 -4.44 3.63 -10.40
C GLY A 29 -4.26 5.10 -10.75
N CYS A 30 -5.34 5.81 -11.09
CA CYS A 30 -5.27 7.23 -11.42
C CYS A 30 -5.01 8.12 -10.20
N SER A 31 -5.15 7.59 -9.01
CA SER A 31 -4.89 8.32 -7.76
C SER A 31 -3.50 8.07 -7.21
N ILE A 32 -2.74 7.15 -7.79
CA ILE A 32 -1.42 6.75 -7.33
C ILE A 32 -0.37 7.26 -8.30
N ARG A 33 0.54 8.10 -7.81
CA ARG A 33 1.65 8.61 -8.63
C ARG A 33 2.85 7.66 -8.61
N THR A 34 3.18 7.18 -7.42
CA THR A 34 4.37 6.35 -7.23
C THR A 34 4.01 5.14 -6.39
N ARG A 35 4.58 4.02 -6.75
CA ARG A 35 4.34 2.77 -6.07
C ARG A 35 5.65 2.01 -5.94
N ILE A 36 6.02 1.65 -4.72
CA ILE A 36 7.24 0.90 -4.44
C ILE A 36 6.88 -0.29 -3.57
N GLY A 37 7.20 -1.49 -4.05
CA GLY A 37 7.03 -2.70 -3.28
C GLY A 37 8.32 -3.10 -2.61
N LEU A 38 8.24 -3.43 -1.33
CA LEU A 38 9.36 -3.87 -0.53
C LEU A 38 9.01 -5.19 0.13
N HIS A 39 9.98 -6.08 0.22
CA HIS A 39 9.82 -7.27 1.03
C HIS A 39 11.15 -7.62 1.68
N ASP A 40 11.07 -8.22 2.86
CA ASP A 40 12.26 -8.65 3.56
C ASP A 40 12.83 -9.89 2.90
N ALA A 41 14.12 -9.91 2.73
CA ALA A 41 14.83 -11.07 2.22
C ALA A 41 16.09 -11.26 3.03
N GLY A 42 16.45 -12.47 3.27
CA GLY A 42 17.68 -12.81 3.97
C GLY A 42 18.37 -13.98 3.30
N ASP A 43 19.42 -14.46 3.91
CA ASP A 43 20.16 -15.57 3.36
C ASP A 43 19.27 -16.81 3.34
N GLY A 44 18.85 -17.18 2.13
CA GLY A 44 18.10 -18.40 1.93
C GLY A 44 16.59 -18.29 2.14
N PHE A 45 16.05 -17.09 2.38
CA PHE A 45 14.59 -16.97 2.53
C PHE A 45 14.06 -15.61 2.11
N CYS A 46 12.76 -15.57 1.83
CA CYS A 46 12.00 -14.35 1.63
C CYS A 46 10.88 -14.31 2.67
N SER A 47 10.64 -13.13 3.25
CA SER A 47 9.54 -12.96 4.18
C SER A 47 8.19 -13.19 3.46
N PRO A 48 7.23 -13.85 4.11
CA PRO A 48 5.87 -13.96 3.54
C PRO A 48 5.11 -12.65 3.58
N ASN A 49 5.61 -11.65 4.29
CA ASN A 49 4.97 -10.36 4.42
C ASN A 49 5.56 -9.39 3.40
N GLY A 50 4.76 -8.41 2.99
CA GLY A 50 5.19 -7.39 2.06
C GLY A 50 4.84 -6.00 2.57
N LEU A 51 5.60 -5.01 2.13
CA LEU A 51 5.33 -3.61 2.42
C LEU A 51 5.28 -2.87 1.10
N ILE A 52 4.24 -2.08 0.91
CA ILE A 52 4.06 -1.27 -0.29
C ILE A 52 3.95 0.18 0.14
N LEU A 53 4.74 1.06 -0.50
CA LEU A 53 4.66 2.49 -0.27
C LEU A 53 4.01 3.13 -1.49
N LEU A 54 3.01 3.98 -1.24
CA LEU A 54 2.25 4.64 -2.29
C LEU A 54 2.29 6.14 -2.09
N GLU A 55 2.62 6.88 -3.14
CA GLU A 55 2.38 8.32 -3.16
C GLU A 55 1.01 8.53 -3.81
N VAL A 56 0.07 9.10 -3.06
CA VAL A 56 -1.32 9.20 -3.45
C VAL A 56 -1.68 10.66 -3.68
N VAL A 57 -2.23 10.96 -4.86
CA VAL A 57 -2.53 12.34 -5.25
C VAL A 57 -4.01 12.69 -5.10
N SER A 58 -4.87 11.70 -4.92
CA SER A 58 -6.31 11.91 -4.73
C SER A 58 -6.92 10.68 -4.07
N LYS A 59 -8.08 10.86 -3.46
CA LYS A 59 -8.87 9.76 -2.87
C LYS A 59 -8.10 8.91 -1.86
N ALA A 60 -7.18 9.54 -1.12
CA ALA A 60 -6.33 8.80 -0.19
C ALA A 60 -7.15 8.10 0.91
N ALA A 61 -8.17 8.77 1.44
CA ALA A 61 -9.00 8.17 2.49
C ALA A 61 -9.78 6.96 1.98
N GLU A 62 -10.32 7.04 0.77
CA GLU A 62 -11.06 5.94 0.16
C GLU A 62 -10.15 4.75 -0.12
N LEU A 63 -8.97 5.02 -0.67
CA LEU A 63 -8.00 3.98 -0.97
C LEU A 63 -7.52 3.30 0.32
N ALA A 64 -7.19 4.09 1.34
CA ALA A 64 -6.76 3.54 2.62
C ALA A 64 -7.84 2.66 3.24
N ALA A 65 -9.10 3.10 3.21
CA ALA A 65 -10.20 2.32 3.74
C ALA A 65 -10.41 1.02 2.98
N ALA A 66 -10.32 1.07 1.65
CA ALA A 66 -10.48 -0.13 0.82
C ALA A 66 -9.39 -1.16 1.12
N LEU A 67 -8.14 -0.71 1.25
CA LEU A 67 -7.02 -1.59 1.56
C LEU A 67 -7.14 -2.18 2.96
N ALA A 68 -7.56 -1.36 3.92
CA ALA A 68 -7.67 -1.80 5.31
C ALA A 68 -8.76 -2.87 5.52
N LYS A 69 -9.69 -2.98 4.60
CA LYS A 69 -10.73 -4.01 4.66
C LYS A 69 -10.23 -5.40 4.28
N VAL A 70 -9.08 -5.48 3.62
CA VAL A 70 -8.53 -6.78 3.23
C VAL A 70 -7.92 -7.43 4.47
N PRO A 71 -8.30 -8.68 4.80
CA PRO A 71 -7.73 -9.35 5.96
C PRO A 71 -6.20 -9.42 5.87
N GLY A 72 -5.52 -9.16 6.98
CA GLY A 72 -4.06 -9.19 7.02
C GLY A 72 -3.37 -7.94 6.50
N VAL A 73 -4.11 -6.92 6.12
CA VAL A 73 -3.56 -5.67 5.60
C VAL A 73 -3.67 -4.57 6.63
N ALA A 74 -2.56 -3.91 6.92
CA ALA A 74 -2.52 -2.73 7.78
C ALA A 74 -2.06 -1.53 6.95
N VAL A 75 -2.71 -0.39 7.15
CA VAL A 75 -2.41 0.82 6.39
C VAL A 75 -2.06 1.94 7.35
N LYS A 76 -0.96 2.63 7.05
CA LYS A 76 -0.58 3.84 7.77
C LYS A 76 -0.42 4.98 6.79
N LYS A 77 -0.76 6.18 7.22
CA LYS A 77 -0.75 7.36 6.36
C LYS A 77 0.19 8.41 6.92
N MET A 78 1.00 9.00 6.03
CA MET A 78 1.81 10.17 6.31
C MET A 78 1.35 11.31 5.41
N VAL A 79 1.12 12.48 5.98
CA VAL A 79 0.72 13.66 5.22
C VAL A 79 1.69 14.78 5.51
N PHE A 80 2.27 15.34 4.46
CA PHE A 80 3.13 16.51 4.54
C PHE A 80 2.43 17.66 3.85
N GLU A 81 2.34 18.79 4.52
CA GLU A 81 1.83 20.02 3.92
C GLU A 81 2.98 20.89 3.48
N GLU A 82 2.92 21.34 2.24
CA GLU A 82 3.96 22.15 1.64
C GLU A 82 3.50 23.55 1.31
#